data_4b46b8a9aa61f4edb0d6d2581117c907
#
_entry.id   4b46b8a9aa61f4edb0d6d2581117c907
#
_cell.length_a   1.000
_cell.length_b   1.000
_cell.length_c   1.000
_cell.angle_alpha   90.00
_cell.angle_beta   90.00
_cell.angle_gamma   90.00
#
_symmetry.space_group_name_H-M   'P 1'
#
loop_
_entity.id
_entity.type
_entity.pdbx_description
1 polymer ?
#
loop_
_entity_poly.entity_id
_entity_poly.type
_entity_poly.pdbx_seq_one_letter_code
_entity_poly.pdbx_strand_id
1 'polypeptide(L)'
;MAKSQDLPIDHIPPIAARLRKLSIEMTTRAGSGHPTSCMSAADIVALLFFRVMRYDVGNPASPASDKFVLSKGHAAPVLYAALVEAGTLSCDEAMTLRQIDSRIEGHPTPRCPWVQIATGSLGQGLSAGAGMAIAMKKDDSDRRVFVMLGDGEAAEGAVWEAAAFAAHYQLDNLVAILDANRLGQSEATMLGHDVDAYAKRFEAFGWNAMVVDGHDLNALQAAFDKAGAANGKPTALVAKTFKGHGVSFLEDKDGHHGKPLSEDEAAQAIAELNVVEKTANRVETSVNEPVTLEVPGLEPPAYDKNDKLATRQAYGKVLAKLGTVCPQVVALDGDVKNSTFAIDLAKAHPDKYIECYIAEQNMVGVAMGLAAQGRIPFVSSFGAFLIRAADQIRMAGITRCNINLCGSHAGVSIGEDGPSQMALEELGLVRSIPGSVVVYPADAVATERLVVAAATHPGFSFIRTARPKTAILYDNDEQFPLGELKVLRQSDNDALTIAAAGITLHESLAAADALKDDGINVRVVDLYSVKPFPTDALRAQVEATAGKLLVVEDHYPAGGLGEAAAAALAPHGVRVHSLAVNKLPRSGKGPELLAYCGIDADAICKKVKLVVG
;
A
#
# COMPACT_ATOMS: atom_id res chain seq x y z
N MET A 1 -20.70 20.50 11.59
CA MET A 1 -19.44 21.19 11.21
C MET A 1 -18.37 20.74 12.19
N ALA A 2 -17.28 20.15 11.67
CA ALA A 2 -16.10 19.87 12.48
C ALA A 2 -15.59 21.19 13.07
N LYS A 3 -15.52 21.28 14.38
CA LYS A 3 -14.95 22.46 15.06
C LYS A 3 -13.54 22.08 15.48
N SER A 4 -12.56 22.93 15.14
CA SER A 4 -11.32 23.00 15.92
C SER A 4 -11.73 23.28 17.37
N GLN A 5 -10.98 22.77 18.34
CA GLN A 5 -11.23 23.18 19.72
C GLN A 5 -10.95 24.69 19.93
N ASP A 6 -10.21 25.31 18.99
CA ASP A 6 -9.85 26.72 18.89
C ASP A 6 -9.56 27.36 20.28
N LEU A 7 -8.76 26.64 21.05
CA LEU A 7 -8.38 27.09 22.38
C LEU A 7 -7.47 28.33 22.29
N PRO A 8 -7.56 29.26 23.22
CA PRO A 8 -6.59 30.35 23.36
C PRO A 8 -5.17 29.81 23.46
N ILE A 9 -4.19 30.52 22.88
CA ILE A 9 -2.80 30.02 22.75
C ILE A 9 -2.14 29.76 24.12
N ASP A 10 -2.51 30.50 25.13
CA ASP A 10 -2.07 30.36 26.53
C ASP A 10 -2.58 29.07 27.20
N HIS A 11 -3.56 28.39 26.60
CA HIS A 11 -4.02 27.07 27.02
C HIS A 11 -3.21 25.91 26.43
N ILE A 12 -2.36 26.15 25.43
CA ILE A 12 -1.60 25.12 24.74
C ILE A 12 -0.39 24.59 25.54
N PRO A 13 0.41 25.44 26.24
CA PRO A 13 1.57 24.96 27.00
C PRO A 13 1.22 23.88 28.05
N PRO A 14 0.16 24.01 28.86
CA PRO A 14 -0.25 22.94 29.78
C PRO A 14 -0.64 21.62 29.05
N ILE A 15 -1.23 21.73 27.85
CA ILE A 15 -1.55 20.55 27.04
C ILE A 15 -0.26 19.87 26.58
N ALA A 16 0.68 20.61 26.03
CA ALA A 16 1.98 20.06 25.58
C ALA A 16 2.73 19.36 26.73
N ALA A 17 2.70 19.92 27.94
CA ALA A 17 3.25 19.28 29.14
C ALA A 17 2.56 17.95 29.46
N ARG A 18 1.21 17.87 29.37
CA ARG A 18 0.46 16.62 29.56
C ARG A 18 0.74 15.60 28.46
N LEU A 19 0.92 16.03 27.20
CA LEU A 19 1.31 15.11 26.11
C LEU A 19 2.69 14.48 26.37
N ARG A 20 3.67 15.26 26.87
CA ARG A 20 4.99 14.75 27.29
C ARG A 20 4.86 13.75 28.42
N LYS A 21 4.12 14.11 29.49
CA LYS A 21 3.86 13.22 30.64
C LYS A 21 3.27 11.90 30.19
N LEU A 22 2.15 11.92 29.47
CA LEU A 22 1.48 10.69 29.00
C LEU A 22 2.38 9.86 28.10
N SER A 23 3.19 10.47 27.25
CA SER A 23 4.16 9.74 26.41
C SER A 23 5.24 9.03 27.24
N ILE A 24 5.72 9.67 28.32
CA ILE A 24 6.65 9.06 29.26
C ILE A 24 5.98 7.90 29.98
N GLU A 25 4.80 8.11 30.58
CA GLU A 25 4.06 7.09 31.35
C GLU A 25 3.74 5.84 30.50
N MET A 26 3.20 6.03 29.27
CA MET A 26 2.91 4.93 28.36
C MET A 26 4.16 4.11 28.03
N THR A 27 5.28 4.78 27.69
CA THR A 27 6.51 4.10 27.27
C THR A 27 7.22 3.43 28.44
N THR A 28 7.21 4.05 29.62
CA THR A 28 7.76 3.49 30.87
C THR A 28 6.98 2.23 31.27
N ARG A 29 5.63 2.29 31.31
CA ARG A 29 4.78 1.14 31.61
C ARG A 29 4.93 0.01 30.62
N ALA A 30 5.10 0.33 29.32
CA ALA A 30 5.34 -0.67 28.27
C ALA A 30 6.77 -1.26 28.33
N GLY A 31 7.69 -0.66 29.05
CA GLY A 31 9.12 -1.01 29.03
C GLY A 31 9.75 -0.85 27.63
N SER A 32 9.10 -0.05 26.75
CA SER A 32 9.49 0.07 25.35
C SER A 32 8.84 1.30 24.70
N GLY A 33 9.55 1.97 23.80
CA GLY A 33 9.02 3.12 23.05
C GLY A 33 10.01 4.26 22.91
N HIS A 34 9.55 5.40 22.38
CA HIS A 34 10.41 6.53 22.00
C HIS A 34 9.97 7.83 22.69
N PRO A 35 10.06 7.94 24.03
CA PRO A 35 9.55 9.11 24.75
C PRO A 35 10.19 10.41 24.28
N THR A 36 11.53 10.44 24.06
CA THR A 36 12.26 11.64 23.66
C THR A 36 11.83 12.19 22.30
N SER A 37 11.45 11.31 21.35
CA SER A 37 10.90 11.72 20.05
C SER A 37 9.46 12.25 20.12
N CYS A 38 8.72 11.88 21.17
CA CYS A 38 7.40 12.42 21.48
C CYS A 38 7.54 13.83 22.10
N MET A 39 8.55 14.00 22.93
CA MET A 39 8.78 15.27 23.66
C MET A 39 9.15 16.41 22.72
N SER A 40 9.94 16.17 21.66
CA SER A 40 10.25 17.18 20.64
C SER A 40 9.00 17.64 19.89
N ALA A 41 8.06 16.72 19.60
CA ALA A 41 6.86 16.98 18.82
C ALA A 41 5.69 17.57 19.61
N ALA A 42 5.75 17.56 20.96
CA ALA A 42 4.59 17.78 21.81
C ALA A 42 3.95 19.19 21.66
N ASP A 43 4.76 20.24 21.49
CA ASP A 43 4.24 21.61 21.30
C ASP A 43 3.51 21.75 19.97
N ILE A 44 4.10 21.19 18.91
CA ILE A 44 3.54 21.18 17.57
C ILE A 44 2.22 20.41 17.55
N VAL A 45 2.19 19.20 18.12
CA VAL A 45 0.99 18.35 18.17
C VAL A 45 -0.09 19.01 19.04
N ALA A 46 0.25 19.59 20.19
CA ALA A 46 -0.70 20.29 21.04
C ALA A 46 -1.35 21.47 20.29
N LEU A 47 -0.55 22.32 19.65
CA LEU A 47 -1.07 23.44 18.88
C LEU A 47 -1.93 22.96 17.70
N LEU A 48 -1.46 21.96 16.97
CA LEU A 48 -2.15 21.42 15.80
C LEU A 48 -3.53 20.85 16.15
N PHE A 49 -3.61 19.97 17.16
CA PHE A 49 -4.86 19.29 17.53
C PHE A 49 -5.86 20.19 18.25
N PHE A 50 -5.38 21.16 19.04
CA PHE A 50 -6.26 21.92 19.92
C PHE A 50 -6.53 23.35 19.45
N ARG A 51 -5.92 23.77 18.32
CA ARG A 51 -6.13 25.11 17.80
C ARG A 51 -6.19 25.19 16.27
N VAL A 52 -5.34 24.47 15.54
CA VAL A 52 -5.17 24.65 14.08
C VAL A 52 -6.07 23.74 13.24
N MET A 53 -6.15 22.45 13.60
CA MET A 53 -6.94 21.47 12.85
C MET A 53 -8.44 21.59 13.14
N ARG A 54 -9.22 21.44 12.10
CA ARG A 54 -10.68 21.30 12.18
C ARG A 54 -11.01 19.81 12.08
N TYR A 55 -11.55 19.22 13.11
CA TYR A 55 -11.94 17.81 13.10
C TYR A 55 -13.12 17.54 14.02
N ASP A 56 -13.89 16.52 13.68
CA ASP A 56 -14.98 16.03 14.51
C ASP A 56 -14.42 15.00 15.48
N VAL A 57 -14.33 15.38 16.75
CA VAL A 57 -13.72 14.55 17.82
C VAL A 57 -14.37 13.17 17.94
N GLY A 58 -15.69 13.05 17.71
CA GLY A 58 -16.43 11.80 17.78
C GLY A 58 -16.45 10.99 16.49
N ASN A 59 -16.05 11.58 15.35
CA ASN A 59 -16.13 10.93 14.04
C ASN A 59 -14.82 11.02 13.24
N PRO A 60 -13.92 10.03 13.37
CA PRO A 60 -12.66 9.98 12.61
C PRO A 60 -12.85 9.98 11.09
N ALA A 61 -13.97 9.41 10.60
CA ALA A 61 -14.31 9.34 9.19
C ALA A 61 -14.99 10.59 8.65
N SER A 62 -15.26 11.60 9.49
CA SER A 62 -15.96 12.82 9.07
C SER A 62 -15.37 13.39 7.78
N PRO A 63 -16.20 13.57 6.74
CA PRO A 63 -15.76 14.14 5.47
C PRO A 63 -15.46 15.65 5.59
N ALA A 64 -15.72 16.27 6.74
CA ALA A 64 -15.43 17.67 7.00
C ALA A 64 -14.13 17.87 7.80
N SER A 65 -13.46 16.80 8.23
CA SER A 65 -12.27 16.87 9.06
C SER A 65 -10.99 17.01 8.26
N ASP A 66 -10.10 17.92 8.70
CA ASP A 66 -8.68 17.89 8.33
C ASP A 66 -8.06 16.54 8.72
N LYS A 67 -6.94 16.17 8.13
CA LYS A 67 -6.27 14.88 8.39
C LYS A 67 -4.85 15.09 8.90
N PHE A 68 -4.44 14.20 9.80
CA PHE A 68 -3.08 14.17 10.33
C PHE A 68 -2.43 12.83 10.08
N VAL A 69 -1.22 12.84 9.54
CA VAL A 69 -0.37 11.67 9.33
C VAL A 69 0.91 11.84 10.14
N LEU A 70 1.10 11.00 11.15
CA LEU A 70 2.36 10.93 11.88
C LEU A 70 3.35 10.04 11.13
N SER A 71 4.09 10.60 10.17
CA SER A 71 5.04 9.86 9.31
C SER A 71 6.21 9.30 10.14
N LYS A 72 6.75 10.08 11.09
CA LYS A 72 7.68 9.58 12.13
C LYS A 72 6.94 8.69 13.14
N GLY A 73 6.43 7.55 12.69
CA GLY A 73 5.50 6.69 13.42
C GLY A 73 6.00 6.17 14.77
N HIS A 74 7.32 6.17 15.00
CA HIS A 74 7.90 5.82 16.29
C HIS A 74 7.49 6.79 17.43
N ALA A 75 7.06 8.01 17.09
CA ALA A 75 6.49 8.96 18.05
C ALA A 75 4.98 8.72 18.32
N ALA A 76 4.43 7.53 18.04
CA ALA A 76 3.02 7.19 18.27
C ALA A 76 2.49 7.59 19.66
N PRO A 77 3.23 7.48 20.77
CA PRO A 77 2.71 7.89 22.08
C PRO A 77 2.24 9.35 22.14
N VAL A 78 2.86 10.30 21.42
CA VAL A 78 2.37 11.69 21.43
C VAL A 78 1.02 11.84 20.72
N LEU A 79 0.77 11.05 19.66
CA LEU A 79 -0.52 11.00 18.99
C LEU A 79 -1.58 10.41 19.94
N TYR A 80 -1.29 9.31 20.60
CA TYR A 80 -2.21 8.70 21.56
C TYR A 80 -2.48 9.64 22.75
N ALA A 81 -1.46 10.34 23.23
CA ALA A 81 -1.62 11.37 24.27
C ALA A 81 -2.55 12.49 23.81
N ALA A 82 -2.43 12.95 22.55
CA ALA A 82 -3.35 13.95 21.99
C ALA A 82 -4.79 13.42 21.88
N LEU A 83 -4.99 12.14 21.56
CA LEU A 83 -6.32 11.50 21.55
C LEU A 83 -6.90 11.34 22.96
N VAL A 84 -6.06 11.10 23.98
CA VAL A 84 -6.48 11.11 25.39
C VAL A 84 -6.92 12.52 25.79
N GLU A 85 -6.14 13.53 25.50
CA GLU A 85 -6.44 14.92 25.80
C GLU A 85 -7.71 15.42 25.06
N ALA A 86 -7.96 14.92 23.84
CA ALA A 86 -9.19 15.16 23.09
C ALA A 86 -10.40 14.38 23.61
N GLY A 87 -10.20 13.41 24.54
CA GLY A 87 -11.26 12.61 25.14
C GLY A 87 -11.72 11.40 24.33
N THR A 88 -11.08 11.10 23.20
CA THR A 88 -11.45 9.97 22.32
C THR A 88 -10.79 8.66 22.72
N LEU A 89 -9.74 8.72 23.52
CA LEU A 89 -9.02 7.58 24.10
C LEU A 89 -9.00 7.76 25.63
N SER A 90 -9.19 6.67 26.40
CA SER A 90 -9.04 6.74 27.85
C SER A 90 -7.56 6.62 28.25
N CYS A 91 -7.18 7.20 29.40
CA CYS A 91 -5.84 7.00 29.96
C CYS A 91 -5.55 5.51 30.18
N ASP A 92 -6.50 4.73 30.71
CA ASP A 92 -6.32 3.30 30.95
C ASP A 92 -6.02 2.55 29.64
N GLU A 93 -6.72 2.88 28.56
CA GLU A 93 -6.47 2.30 27.24
C GLU A 93 -5.12 2.73 26.69
N ALA A 94 -4.73 4.00 26.81
CA ALA A 94 -3.42 4.47 26.40
C ALA A 94 -2.28 3.73 27.11
N MET A 95 -2.48 3.40 28.39
CA MET A 95 -1.53 2.61 29.19
C MET A 95 -1.44 1.13 28.78
N THR A 96 -2.24 0.66 27.82
CA THR A 96 -2.07 -0.67 27.19
C THR A 96 -1.14 -0.64 25.97
N LEU A 97 -0.38 0.42 25.79
CA LEU A 97 0.60 0.55 24.68
C LEU A 97 1.44 -0.74 24.53
N ARG A 98 1.49 -1.28 23.29
CA ARG A 98 2.27 -2.48 22.92
C ARG A 98 1.82 -3.79 23.57
N GLN A 99 0.66 -3.86 24.21
CA GLN A 99 0.08 -5.12 24.66
C GLN A 99 -0.62 -5.84 23.51
N ILE A 100 -0.59 -7.18 23.52
CA ILE A 100 -1.08 -8.00 22.39
C ILE A 100 -2.56 -7.75 22.03
N ASP A 101 -3.41 -7.52 23.03
CA ASP A 101 -4.84 -7.30 22.82
C ASP A 101 -5.21 -5.82 22.66
N SER A 102 -4.22 -4.92 22.72
CA SER A 102 -4.43 -3.48 22.58
C SER A 102 -4.50 -3.06 21.12
N ARG A 103 -5.36 -2.07 20.82
CA ARG A 103 -5.33 -1.34 19.55
C ARG A 103 -4.30 -0.20 19.55
N ILE A 104 -3.63 0.05 20.68
CA ILE A 104 -2.60 1.07 20.86
C ILE A 104 -1.23 0.44 20.56
N GLU A 105 -0.92 0.40 19.27
CA GLU A 105 0.28 -0.23 18.72
C GLU A 105 1.53 0.61 18.99
N GLY A 106 2.69 -0.01 18.90
CA GLY A 106 3.98 0.68 19.04
C GLY A 106 4.29 1.71 17.94
N HIS A 107 3.63 1.57 16.80
CA HIS A 107 3.57 2.52 15.68
C HIS A 107 2.13 2.62 15.23
N PRO A 108 1.67 3.77 14.68
CA PRO A 108 0.26 3.95 14.36
C PRO A 108 -0.25 2.96 13.32
N THR A 109 -1.39 2.33 13.59
CA THR A 109 -2.11 1.49 12.63
C THR A 109 -3.62 1.80 12.66
N PRO A 110 -4.38 1.47 11.60
CA PRO A 110 -5.83 1.67 11.55
C PRO A 110 -6.65 0.86 12.56
N ARG A 111 -6.02 0.04 13.41
CA ARG A 111 -6.67 -0.50 14.61
C ARG A 111 -7.12 0.62 15.56
N CYS A 112 -6.39 1.73 15.58
CA CYS A 112 -6.84 2.98 16.21
C CYS A 112 -7.65 3.78 15.16
N PRO A 113 -8.96 4.05 15.36
CA PRO A 113 -9.85 4.65 14.36
C PRO A 113 -9.38 6.01 13.84
N TRP A 114 -8.56 6.74 14.59
CA TRP A 114 -7.99 8.03 14.23
C TRP A 114 -6.77 7.93 13.31
N VAL A 115 -6.24 6.73 13.13
CA VAL A 115 -5.11 6.44 12.25
C VAL A 115 -5.63 5.88 10.94
N GLN A 116 -5.52 6.63 9.85
CA GLN A 116 -5.99 6.19 8.54
C GLN A 116 -4.93 5.41 7.76
N ILE A 117 -3.65 5.65 8.05
CA ILE A 117 -2.50 5.04 7.38
C ILE A 117 -1.55 4.49 8.44
N ALA A 118 -1.16 3.24 8.32
CA ALA A 118 -0.08 2.68 9.13
C ALA A 118 1.24 3.35 8.77
N THR A 119 1.99 3.76 9.80
CA THR A 119 3.33 4.36 9.65
C THR A 119 4.33 3.66 10.55
N GLY A 120 5.60 4.03 10.43
CA GLY A 120 6.70 3.41 11.19
C GLY A 120 7.81 2.88 10.28
N SER A 121 7.48 2.45 9.07
CA SER A 121 8.45 2.41 7.98
C SER A 121 8.56 3.83 7.44
N LEU A 122 9.73 4.44 7.62
CA LEU A 122 9.92 5.88 7.41
C LEU A 122 9.84 6.25 5.92
N GLY A 123 9.54 7.53 5.63
CA GLY A 123 9.50 8.10 4.28
C GLY A 123 8.17 7.94 3.54
N GLN A 124 7.14 7.32 4.14
CA GLN A 124 5.90 6.99 3.43
C GLN A 124 4.72 7.93 3.72
N GLY A 125 4.74 8.61 4.86
CA GLY A 125 3.61 9.45 5.27
C GLY A 125 3.34 10.62 4.34
N LEU A 126 4.38 11.20 3.73
CA LEU A 126 4.20 12.35 2.83
C LEU A 126 3.49 11.96 1.53
N SER A 127 3.83 10.81 0.94
CA SER A 127 3.13 10.27 -0.24
C SER A 127 1.66 9.99 0.07
N ALA A 128 1.38 9.36 1.22
CA ALA A 128 0.00 9.11 1.66
C ALA A 128 -0.75 10.43 1.92
N GLY A 129 -0.10 11.40 2.55
CA GLY A 129 -0.65 12.75 2.74
C GLY A 129 -0.97 13.45 1.40
N ALA A 130 -0.10 13.32 0.40
CA ALA A 130 -0.34 13.85 -0.93
C ALA A 130 -1.55 13.17 -1.61
N GLY A 131 -1.71 11.85 -1.43
CA GLY A 131 -2.90 11.12 -1.89
C GLY A 131 -4.19 11.58 -1.22
N MET A 132 -4.16 11.86 0.09
CA MET A 132 -5.30 12.46 0.79
C MET A 132 -5.60 13.87 0.27
N ALA A 133 -4.58 14.69 0.10
CA ALA A 133 -4.72 16.08 -0.35
C ALA A 133 -5.30 16.19 -1.75
N ILE A 134 -4.85 15.35 -2.70
CA ILE A 134 -5.40 15.34 -4.06
C ILE A 134 -6.85 14.83 -4.09
N ALA A 135 -7.21 13.86 -3.24
CA ALA A 135 -8.60 13.42 -3.10
C ALA A 135 -9.50 14.57 -2.64
N MET A 136 -9.07 15.32 -1.63
CA MET A 136 -9.81 16.47 -1.10
C MET A 136 -9.96 17.60 -2.13
N LYS A 137 -8.90 17.88 -2.93
CA LYS A 137 -8.99 18.88 -4.02
C LYS A 137 -9.97 18.44 -5.11
N LYS A 138 -10.03 17.15 -5.43
CA LYS A 138 -11.03 16.61 -6.38
C LYS A 138 -12.47 16.68 -5.86
N ASP A 139 -12.65 16.80 -4.54
CA ASP A 139 -13.95 17.00 -3.89
C ASP A 139 -14.29 18.49 -3.67
N ASP A 140 -13.51 19.41 -4.24
CA ASP A 140 -13.63 20.88 -4.02
C ASP A 140 -13.66 21.25 -2.52
N SER A 141 -12.91 20.52 -1.70
CA SER A 141 -12.92 20.65 -0.25
C SER A 141 -11.82 21.59 0.24
N ASP A 142 -12.14 22.40 1.24
CA ASP A 142 -11.21 23.30 1.95
C ASP A 142 -10.41 22.61 3.07
N ARG A 143 -10.52 21.28 3.18
CA ARG A 143 -9.80 20.47 4.17
C ARG A 143 -8.30 20.46 3.89
N ARG A 144 -7.52 20.35 4.95
CA ARG A 144 -6.07 20.29 4.90
C ARG A 144 -5.55 18.95 5.40
N VAL A 145 -4.38 18.59 4.91
CA VAL A 145 -3.63 17.41 5.36
C VAL A 145 -2.33 17.87 5.98
N PHE A 146 -2.07 17.45 7.20
CA PHE A 146 -0.86 17.73 7.97
C PHE A 146 -0.05 16.43 8.09
N VAL A 147 1.22 16.46 7.67
CA VAL A 147 2.12 15.31 7.74
C VAL A 147 3.32 15.66 8.57
N MET A 148 3.53 14.95 9.68
CA MET A 148 4.68 15.17 10.55
C MET A 148 5.81 14.19 10.24
N LEU A 149 6.91 14.73 9.74
CA LEU A 149 8.12 14.02 9.36
C LEU A 149 9.21 14.16 10.44
N GLY A 150 10.15 13.21 10.47
CA GLY A 150 11.41 13.38 11.20
C GLY A 150 12.52 13.84 10.26
N ASP A 151 13.55 14.50 10.82
CA ASP A 151 14.72 14.95 10.06
C ASP A 151 15.58 13.78 9.55
N GLY A 152 15.75 12.72 10.34
CA GLY A 152 16.36 11.48 9.87
C GLY A 152 15.54 10.79 8.76
N GLU A 153 14.22 10.87 8.83
CA GLU A 153 13.32 10.37 7.81
C GLU A 153 13.47 11.10 6.47
N ALA A 154 13.85 12.36 6.48
CA ALA A 154 14.10 13.14 5.27
C ALA A 154 15.33 12.69 4.45
N ALA A 155 16.06 11.65 4.90
CA ALA A 155 17.04 10.93 4.11
C ALA A 155 16.41 9.97 3.09
N GLU A 156 15.15 9.56 3.30
CA GLU A 156 14.41 8.68 2.40
C GLU A 156 14.10 9.35 1.06
N GLY A 157 14.41 8.65 -0.06
CA GLY A 157 14.13 9.14 -1.41
C GLY A 157 12.65 9.36 -1.67
N ALA A 158 11.78 8.52 -1.10
CA ALA A 158 10.32 8.60 -1.24
C ALA A 158 9.74 9.92 -0.71
N VAL A 159 10.37 10.56 0.28
CA VAL A 159 9.98 11.92 0.75
C VAL A 159 10.10 12.94 -0.38
N TRP A 160 11.17 12.84 -1.17
CA TRP A 160 11.45 13.79 -2.27
C TRP A 160 10.65 13.47 -3.54
N GLU A 161 10.36 12.19 -3.80
CA GLU A 161 9.37 11.80 -4.81
C GLU A 161 8.00 12.44 -4.49
N ALA A 162 7.54 12.34 -3.24
CA ALA A 162 6.29 12.95 -2.78
C ALA A 162 6.33 14.48 -2.84
N ALA A 163 7.46 15.09 -2.51
CA ALA A 163 7.63 16.54 -2.60
C ALA A 163 7.51 17.03 -4.04
N ALA A 164 8.16 16.35 -5.01
CA ALA A 164 8.02 16.67 -6.44
C ALA A 164 6.56 16.53 -6.91
N PHE A 165 5.90 15.42 -6.55
CA PHE A 165 4.51 15.15 -6.88
C PHE A 165 3.55 16.21 -6.32
N ALA A 166 3.68 16.55 -5.05
CA ALA A 166 2.80 17.52 -4.40
C ALA A 166 2.92 18.93 -5.01
N ALA A 167 4.14 19.34 -5.39
CA ALA A 167 4.36 20.60 -6.08
C ALA A 167 3.77 20.60 -7.50
N HIS A 168 3.96 19.50 -8.24
CA HIS A 168 3.40 19.33 -9.59
C HIS A 168 1.88 19.47 -9.60
N TYR A 169 1.20 18.81 -8.64
CA TYR A 169 -0.27 18.87 -8.52
C TYR A 169 -0.77 20.08 -7.72
N GLN A 170 0.12 21.02 -7.36
CA GLN A 170 -0.22 22.24 -6.64
C GLN A 170 -1.07 21.98 -5.39
N LEU A 171 -0.64 21.01 -4.57
CA LEU A 171 -1.39 20.59 -3.37
C LEU A 171 -1.23 21.60 -2.22
N ASP A 172 -1.81 22.78 -2.38
CA ASP A 172 -1.75 23.87 -1.40
C ASP A 172 -2.51 23.58 -0.09
N ASN A 173 -3.28 22.50 -0.08
CA ASN A 173 -3.93 21.95 1.11
C ASN A 173 -3.05 20.92 1.86
N LEU A 174 -1.79 20.70 1.43
CA LEU A 174 -0.83 19.82 2.07
C LEU A 174 0.22 20.62 2.85
N VAL A 175 0.36 20.32 4.14
CA VAL A 175 1.35 20.92 5.04
C VAL A 175 2.26 19.81 5.57
N ALA A 176 3.53 19.83 5.20
CA ALA A 176 4.57 19.00 5.80
C ALA A 176 5.18 19.72 6.99
N ILE A 177 5.36 19.03 8.11
CA ILE A 177 5.98 19.55 9.33
C ILE A 177 7.21 18.68 9.60
N LEU A 178 8.40 19.23 9.39
CA LEU A 178 9.66 18.53 9.67
C LEU A 178 10.10 18.82 11.10
N ASP A 179 10.04 17.82 11.97
CA ASP A 179 10.58 17.86 13.34
C ASP A 179 12.12 17.69 13.28
N ALA A 180 12.82 18.82 13.12
CA ALA A 180 14.28 18.86 13.02
C ALA A 180 14.93 18.90 14.42
N ASN A 181 14.95 17.74 15.07
CA ASN A 181 15.51 17.57 16.42
C ASN A 181 16.98 17.11 16.46
N ARG A 182 17.64 16.98 15.31
CA ARG A 182 19.02 16.65 15.02
C ARG A 182 19.52 15.25 15.43
N LEU A 183 18.76 14.48 16.22
CA LEU A 183 19.24 13.21 16.79
C LEU A 183 18.53 12.01 16.14
N GLY A 184 19.30 11.20 15.43
CA GLY A 184 18.88 9.89 14.91
C GLY A 184 18.80 8.82 15.98
N GLN A 185 18.84 7.56 15.56
CA GLN A 185 18.85 6.41 16.47
C GLN A 185 20.23 6.15 17.05
N SER A 186 21.27 6.25 16.24
CA SER A 186 22.64 5.88 16.60
C SER A 186 23.56 7.09 16.73
N GLU A 187 23.27 8.17 16.02
CA GLU A 187 24.09 9.38 15.94
C GLU A 187 23.24 10.57 15.46
N ALA A 188 23.86 11.73 15.27
CA ALA A 188 23.19 12.90 14.71
C ALA A 188 22.64 12.61 13.30
N THR A 189 21.54 13.25 12.93
CA THR A 189 20.98 13.16 11.57
C THR A 189 21.88 13.86 10.56
N MET A 190 21.75 13.52 9.27
CA MET A 190 22.63 13.96 8.19
C MET A 190 22.88 15.47 8.15
N LEU A 191 21.88 16.28 8.42
CA LEU A 191 21.98 17.75 8.42
C LEU A 191 21.92 18.35 9.82
N GLY A 192 21.66 17.55 10.86
CA GLY A 192 21.52 18.06 12.22
C GLY A 192 20.51 19.21 12.32
N HIS A 193 20.92 20.33 12.92
CA HIS A 193 20.13 21.57 12.99
C HIS A 193 20.41 22.56 11.84
N ASP A 194 20.91 22.11 10.68
CA ASP A 194 20.95 22.95 9.47
C ASP A 194 19.54 23.00 8.85
N VAL A 195 18.65 23.68 9.55
CA VAL A 195 17.24 23.83 9.16
C VAL A 195 17.07 24.59 7.85
N ASP A 196 18.00 25.48 7.52
CA ASP A 196 18.01 26.22 6.25
C ASP A 196 18.28 25.28 5.07
N ALA A 197 19.12 24.28 5.24
CA ALA A 197 19.35 23.27 4.19
C ALA A 197 18.10 22.45 3.90
N TYR A 198 17.34 22.07 4.95
CA TYR A 198 16.05 21.41 4.75
C TYR A 198 15.03 22.31 4.04
N ALA A 199 14.91 23.57 4.46
CA ALA A 199 14.01 24.54 3.82
C ALA A 199 14.35 24.73 2.35
N LYS A 200 15.62 24.95 2.01
CA LYS A 200 16.10 25.09 0.63
C LYS A 200 15.81 23.86 -0.24
N ARG A 201 15.87 22.64 0.33
CA ARG A 201 15.48 21.43 -0.40
C ARG A 201 13.99 21.47 -0.78
N PHE A 202 13.08 21.76 0.16
CA PHE A 202 11.66 21.89 -0.14
C PHE A 202 11.38 23.03 -1.14
N GLU A 203 12.05 24.19 -1.01
CA GLU A 203 11.95 25.30 -1.98
C GLU A 203 12.37 24.86 -3.39
N ALA A 204 13.47 24.09 -3.52
CA ALA A 204 13.95 23.57 -4.79
C ALA A 204 12.94 22.62 -5.45
N PHE A 205 12.09 21.93 -4.68
CA PHE A 205 10.96 21.15 -5.17
C PHE A 205 9.69 21.97 -5.43
N GLY A 206 9.72 23.31 -5.24
CA GLY A 206 8.60 24.20 -5.55
C GLY A 206 7.63 24.46 -4.41
N TRP A 207 7.98 24.08 -3.17
CA TRP A 207 7.19 24.31 -1.97
C TRP A 207 7.38 25.74 -1.40
N ASN A 208 6.41 26.20 -0.64
CA ASN A 208 6.64 27.26 0.34
C ASN A 208 7.34 26.63 1.54
N ALA A 209 8.53 27.06 1.90
CA ALA A 209 9.25 26.55 3.08
C ALA A 209 9.44 27.66 4.12
N MET A 210 9.24 27.32 5.38
CA MET A 210 9.40 28.24 6.51
C MET A 210 10.18 27.55 7.63
N VAL A 211 11.26 28.20 8.09
CA VAL A 211 11.96 27.78 9.30
C VAL A 211 11.27 28.40 10.50
N VAL A 212 11.02 27.62 11.54
CA VAL A 212 10.34 28.05 12.75
C VAL A 212 10.98 27.41 13.99
N ASP A 213 11.02 28.12 15.11
CA ASP A 213 11.29 27.51 16.41
C ASP A 213 10.10 26.62 16.78
N GLY A 214 10.34 25.30 16.88
CA GLY A 214 9.29 24.29 17.13
C GLY A 214 8.78 24.29 18.58
N HIS A 215 9.34 25.10 19.45
CA HIS A 215 8.93 25.29 20.85
C HIS A 215 8.33 26.69 21.11
N ASP A 216 8.36 27.62 20.14
CA ASP A 216 7.66 28.89 20.20
C ASP A 216 6.26 28.76 19.58
N LEU A 217 5.24 28.69 20.43
CA LEU A 217 3.85 28.52 20.01
C LEU A 217 3.32 29.70 19.17
N ASN A 218 3.80 30.94 19.42
CA ASN A 218 3.40 32.09 18.62
C ASN A 218 4.01 32.05 17.21
N ALA A 219 5.29 31.65 17.12
CA ALA A 219 5.96 31.45 15.84
C ALA A 219 5.32 30.30 15.03
N LEU A 220 4.99 29.18 15.69
CA LEU A 220 4.27 28.06 15.09
C LEU A 220 2.88 28.47 14.59
N GLN A 221 2.10 29.21 15.40
CA GLN A 221 0.78 29.70 15.00
C GLN A 221 0.86 30.59 13.76
N ALA A 222 1.79 31.57 13.77
CA ALA A 222 1.99 32.45 12.62
C ALA A 222 2.41 31.67 11.33
N ALA A 223 3.18 30.58 11.48
CA ALA A 223 3.55 29.73 10.36
C ALA A 223 2.35 28.91 9.84
N PHE A 224 1.51 28.34 10.72
CA PHE A 224 0.28 27.64 10.31
C PHE A 224 -0.75 28.58 9.67
N ASP A 225 -0.87 29.83 10.14
CA ASP A 225 -1.74 30.82 9.52
C ASP A 225 -1.30 31.15 8.09
N LYS A 226 0.01 31.32 7.87
CA LYS A 226 0.58 31.50 6.54
C LYS A 226 0.38 30.27 5.64
N ALA A 227 0.53 29.06 6.20
CA ALA A 227 0.28 27.83 5.47
C ALA A 227 -1.19 27.70 5.04
N GLY A 228 -2.13 28.21 5.85
CA GLY A 228 -3.56 28.25 5.52
C GLY A 228 -3.93 29.24 4.40
N ALA A 229 -3.07 30.22 4.11
CA ALA A 229 -3.23 31.21 3.05
C ALA A 229 -2.50 30.81 1.74
N ALA A 230 -2.14 29.54 1.59
CA ALA A 230 -1.36 29.04 0.47
C ALA A 230 -2.07 29.25 -0.89
N ASN A 231 -1.27 29.50 -1.92
CA ASN A 231 -1.70 29.95 -3.24
C ASN A 231 -1.14 29.02 -4.35
N GLY A 232 -1.60 27.79 -4.38
CA GLY A 232 -1.21 26.81 -5.38
C GLY A 232 0.13 26.11 -5.11
N LYS A 233 0.69 26.21 -3.88
CA LYS A 233 1.92 25.52 -3.49
C LYS A 233 1.74 24.79 -2.17
N PRO A 234 2.21 23.56 -2.03
CA PRO A 234 2.29 22.91 -0.73
C PRO A 234 3.25 23.67 0.21
N THR A 235 3.09 23.50 1.51
CA THR A 235 3.87 24.22 2.52
C THR A 235 4.67 23.25 3.39
N ALA A 236 5.96 23.54 3.61
CA ALA A 236 6.83 22.85 4.55
C ALA A 236 7.18 23.77 5.73
N LEU A 237 6.85 23.34 6.95
CA LEU A 237 7.31 23.95 8.19
C LEU A 237 8.52 23.15 8.69
N VAL A 238 9.71 23.72 8.60
CA VAL A 238 10.94 23.15 9.15
C VAL A 238 11.07 23.63 10.59
N ALA A 239 10.57 22.83 11.53
CA ALA A 239 10.53 23.16 12.93
C ALA A 239 11.83 22.70 13.63
N LYS A 240 12.65 23.67 14.06
CA LYS A 240 13.82 23.39 14.90
C LYS A 240 13.34 23.03 16.30
N THR A 241 13.63 21.80 16.71
CA THR A 241 13.22 21.26 18.02
C THR A 241 14.39 20.62 18.74
N PHE A 242 14.17 20.21 19.98
CA PHE A 242 15.15 19.45 20.76
C PHE A 242 14.54 18.13 21.22
N LYS A 243 15.24 17.04 20.94
CA LYS A 243 14.83 15.69 21.39
C LYS A 243 14.85 15.64 22.92
N GLY A 244 13.80 15.14 23.55
CA GLY A 244 13.68 15.14 25.00
C GLY A 244 13.36 16.50 25.64
N HIS A 245 12.84 17.45 24.86
CA HIS A 245 12.56 18.83 25.31
C HIS A 245 11.70 18.89 26.58
N GLY A 246 12.10 19.78 27.50
CA GLY A 246 11.43 20.03 28.78
C GLY A 246 11.92 19.15 29.95
N VAL A 247 12.92 18.29 29.74
CA VAL A 247 13.54 17.47 30.79
C VAL A 247 15.06 17.57 30.71
N SER A 248 15.66 18.12 31.73
CA SER A 248 17.06 18.58 31.73
C SER A 248 18.10 17.48 31.44
N PHE A 249 17.84 16.25 31.89
CA PHE A 249 18.75 15.11 31.68
C PHE A 249 18.49 14.37 30.36
N LEU A 250 17.41 14.70 29.61
CA LEU A 250 17.07 14.10 28.32
C LEU A 250 17.26 15.07 27.14
N GLU A 251 17.05 16.36 27.38
CA GLU A 251 17.04 17.35 26.30
C GLU A 251 18.38 17.41 25.60
N ASP A 252 18.28 17.21 24.28
CA ASP A 252 19.42 17.25 23.35
C ASP A 252 20.55 16.28 23.68
N LYS A 253 20.23 15.14 24.33
CA LYS A 253 21.20 14.09 24.71
C LYS A 253 21.13 12.90 23.77
N ASP A 254 22.29 12.44 23.34
CA ASP A 254 22.42 11.20 22.57
C ASP A 254 22.09 9.96 23.42
N GLY A 255 21.79 8.85 22.73
CA GLY A 255 21.64 7.54 23.36
C GLY A 255 20.26 7.26 24.00
N HIS A 256 19.29 8.19 23.90
CA HIS A 256 17.93 8.04 24.42
C HIS A 256 16.88 7.69 23.34
N HIS A 257 17.29 7.47 22.08
CA HIS A 257 16.34 7.07 21.04
C HIS A 257 15.85 5.64 21.28
N GLY A 258 14.54 5.45 21.33
CA GLY A 258 13.92 4.13 21.52
C GLY A 258 14.11 3.51 22.90
N LYS A 259 14.58 4.29 23.87
CA LYS A 259 14.76 3.84 25.26
C LYS A 259 13.67 4.44 26.14
N PRO A 260 12.82 3.60 26.76
CA PRO A 260 11.92 4.04 27.81
C PRO A 260 12.72 4.45 29.05
N LEU A 261 12.11 5.27 29.89
CA LEU A 261 12.68 5.60 31.20
C LEU A 261 12.38 4.52 32.24
N SER A 262 13.24 4.39 33.23
CA SER A 262 12.89 3.68 34.47
C SER A 262 11.80 4.43 35.23
N GLU A 263 11.14 3.79 36.21
CA GLU A 263 10.10 4.42 37.03
C GLU A 263 10.63 5.66 37.76
N ASP A 264 11.86 5.60 38.30
CA ASP A 264 12.49 6.73 38.99
C ASP A 264 12.82 7.88 38.04
N GLU A 265 13.39 7.59 36.86
CA GLU A 265 13.68 8.58 35.83
C GLU A 265 12.39 9.21 35.30
N ALA A 266 11.31 8.41 35.12
CA ALA A 266 10.02 8.91 34.70
C ALA A 266 9.41 9.86 35.74
N ALA A 267 9.48 9.51 37.02
CA ALA A 267 9.01 10.37 38.11
C ALA A 267 9.79 11.70 38.16
N GLN A 268 11.12 11.65 38.00
CA GLN A 268 11.96 12.85 37.91
C GLN A 268 11.60 13.70 36.69
N ALA A 269 11.46 13.10 35.51
CA ALA A 269 11.12 13.79 34.28
C ALA A 269 9.76 14.50 34.38
N ILE A 270 8.75 13.80 34.93
CA ILE A 270 7.40 14.35 35.12
C ILE A 270 7.41 15.53 36.10
N ALA A 271 8.21 15.46 37.15
CA ALA A 271 8.35 16.56 38.11
C ALA A 271 8.92 17.83 37.44
N GLU A 272 9.87 17.71 36.50
CA GLU A 272 10.43 18.85 35.75
C GLU A 272 9.39 19.50 34.81
N LEU A 273 8.42 18.73 34.28
CA LEU A 273 7.43 19.21 33.31
C LEU A 273 6.36 20.14 33.93
N ASN A 274 6.28 20.29 35.24
CA ASN A 274 5.30 21.16 35.95
C ASN A 274 3.87 20.95 35.45
N VAL A 275 3.43 19.73 35.32
CA VAL A 275 2.14 19.38 34.70
C VAL A 275 0.96 19.86 35.53
N VAL A 276 0.06 20.59 34.87
CA VAL A 276 -1.26 20.93 35.44
C VAL A 276 -2.25 19.83 34.97
N GLU A 277 -2.72 19.03 35.92
CA GLU A 277 -3.64 17.96 35.66
C GLU A 277 -5.01 18.45 35.20
N LYS A 278 -5.57 17.81 34.20
CA LYS A 278 -6.92 18.01 33.70
C LYS A 278 -7.48 16.67 33.19
N THR A 279 -8.69 16.37 33.56
CA THR A 279 -9.39 15.22 33.02
C THR A 279 -10.21 15.66 31.80
N ALA A 280 -9.95 15.05 30.65
CA ALA A 280 -10.76 15.28 29.45
C ALA A 280 -12.13 14.60 29.59
N ASN A 281 -13.18 15.22 29.09
CA ASN A 281 -14.48 14.58 28.97
C ASN A 281 -14.40 13.51 27.89
N ARG A 282 -14.88 12.31 28.22
CA ARG A 282 -14.90 11.21 27.25
C ARG A 282 -15.88 11.49 26.12
N VAL A 283 -15.43 11.28 24.89
CA VAL A 283 -16.22 11.36 23.67
C VAL A 283 -16.29 9.96 23.05
N GLU A 284 -17.49 9.48 22.76
CA GLU A 284 -17.65 8.24 22.00
C GLU A 284 -17.20 8.42 20.56
N THR A 285 -16.45 7.46 20.05
CA THR A 285 -15.88 7.51 18.71
C THR A 285 -16.55 6.47 17.83
N SER A 286 -17.04 6.88 16.66
CA SER A 286 -17.54 5.98 15.63
C SER A 286 -16.41 5.14 15.02
N VAL A 287 -16.75 3.97 14.51
CA VAL A 287 -15.82 3.10 13.78
C VAL A 287 -15.96 3.40 12.28
N ASN A 288 -14.83 3.44 11.58
CA ASN A 288 -14.83 3.62 10.13
C ASN A 288 -15.26 2.30 9.46
N GLU A 289 -16.28 2.35 8.60
CA GLU A 289 -16.66 1.22 7.75
C GLU A 289 -15.79 1.22 6.48
N PRO A 290 -15.35 0.04 5.99
CA PRO A 290 -14.65 -0.06 4.73
C PRO A 290 -15.53 0.38 3.57
N VAL A 291 -14.96 1.15 2.64
CA VAL A 291 -15.65 1.48 1.39
C VAL A 291 -15.63 0.26 0.49
N THR A 292 -16.83 -0.23 0.11
CA THR A 292 -17.01 -1.29 -0.86
C THR A 292 -17.41 -0.71 -2.21
N LEU A 293 -16.89 -1.29 -3.29
CA LEU A 293 -17.26 -0.90 -4.63
C LEU A 293 -18.56 -1.61 -5.05
N GLU A 294 -19.54 -0.82 -5.43
CA GLU A 294 -20.69 -1.30 -6.18
C GLU A 294 -20.50 -0.97 -7.67
N VAL A 295 -20.86 -1.90 -8.55
CA VAL A 295 -20.69 -1.77 -10.00
C VAL A 295 -22.03 -1.88 -10.76
N PRO A 296 -23.03 -1.08 -10.43
CA PRO A 296 -24.34 -1.15 -11.06
C PRO A 296 -24.24 -0.78 -12.54
N GLY A 297 -24.83 -1.60 -13.41
CA GLY A 297 -24.89 -1.33 -14.84
C GLY A 297 -23.57 -1.45 -15.58
N LEU A 298 -22.55 -2.11 -15.00
CA LEU A 298 -21.29 -2.36 -15.70
C LEU A 298 -21.54 -3.24 -16.93
N GLU A 299 -21.12 -2.77 -18.10
CA GLU A 299 -21.22 -3.53 -19.35
C GLU A 299 -20.37 -4.81 -19.25
N PRO A 300 -20.96 -6.00 -19.59
CA PRO A 300 -20.22 -7.25 -19.56
C PRO A 300 -19.10 -7.28 -20.62
N PRO A 301 -18.17 -8.24 -20.53
CA PRO A 301 -17.26 -8.55 -21.63
C PRO A 301 -18.02 -8.81 -22.94
N ALA A 302 -17.44 -8.35 -24.06
CA ALA A 302 -18.01 -8.52 -25.40
C ALA A 302 -16.88 -8.81 -26.40
N TYR A 303 -16.39 -10.06 -26.42
CA TYR A 303 -15.30 -10.50 -27.27
C TYR A 303 -15.78 -11.61 -28.21
N ASP A 304 -15.29 -11.61 -29.47
CA ASP A 304 -15.46 -12.73 -30.39
C ASP A 304 -14.46 -13.83 -30.08
N LYS A 305 -14.87 -15.09 -30.19
CA LYS A 305 -14.00 -16.26 -29.99
C LYS A 305 -12.79 -16.33 -30.93
N ASN A 306 -12.89 -15.68 -32.09
CA ASN A 306 -11.81 -15.61 -33.08
C ASN A 306 -10.83 -14.46 -32.81
N ASP A 307 -11.14 -13.58 -31.86
CA ASP A 307 -10.26 -12.47 -31.50
C ASP A 307 -9.02 -12.97 -30.74
N LYS A 308 -7.97 -12.16 -30.84
CA LYS A 308 -6.78 -12.27 -29.99
C LYS A 308 -6.50 -10.94 -29.33
N LEU A 309 -6.52 -10.93 -28.02
CA LEU A 309 -6.30 -9.71 -27.23
C LEU A 309 -5.32 -9.98 -26.08
N ALA A 310 -4.45 -9.01 -25.80
CA ALA A 310 -3.59 -9.08 -24.61
C ALA A 310 -4.40 -8.79 -23.35
N THR A 311 -4.10 -9.49 -22.26
CA THR A 311 -4.79 -9.28 -20.97
C THR A 311 -4.64 -7.85 -20.46
N ARG A 312 -3.49 -7.19 -20.68
CA ARG A 312 -3.30 -5.75 -20.37
C ARG A 312 -4.24 -4.82 -21.17
N GLN A 313 -4.64 -5.19 -22.39
CA GLN A 313 -5.60 -4.42 -23.18
C GLN A 313 -7.03 -4.57 -22.63
N ALA A 314 -7.40 -5.79 -22.22
CA ALA A 314 -8.68 -6.03 -21.55
C ALA A 314 -8.75 -5.30 -20.20
N TYR A 315 -7.64 -5.25 -19.45
CA TYR A 315 -7.52 -4.44 -18.24
C TYR A 315 -7.84 -2.97 -18.51
N GLY A 316 -7.26 -2.35 -19.52
CA GLY A 316 -7.55 -0.95 -19.86
C GLY A 316 -9.03 -0.72 -20.20
N LYS A 317 -9.63 -1.64 -20.98
CA LYS A 317 -11.06 -1.56 -21.33
C LYS A 317 -11.98 -1.60 -20.10
N VAL A 318 -11.78 -2.58 -19.21
CA VAL A 318 -12.63 -2.69 -18.01
C VAL A 318 -12.37 -1.54 -17.04
N LEU A 319 -11.15 -1.03 -16.97
CA LEU A 319 -10.82 0.12 -16.13
C LEU A 319 -11.60 1.38 -16.60
N ALA A 320 -11.69 1.61 -17.91
CA ALA A 320 -12.51 2.68 -18.48
C ALA A 320 -14.01 2.49 -18.20
N LYS A 321 -14.53 1.25 -18.33
CA LYS A 321 -15.90 0.91 -17.96
C LYS A 321 -16.19 1.19 -16.49
N LEU A 322 -15.29 0.77 -15.58
CA LEU A 322 -15.39 1.06 -14.15
C LEU A 322 -15.37 2.56 -13.87
N GLY A 323 -14.51 3.31 -14.56
CA GLY A 323 -14.48 4.76 -14.48
C GLY A 323 -15.83 5.42 -14.84
N THR A 324 -16.59 4.83 -15.75
CA THR A 324 -17.91 5.33 -16.16
C THR A 324 -18.97 5.12 -15.08
N VAL A 325 -19.02 3.95 -14.46
CA VAL A 325 -20.11 3.58 -13.53
C VAL A 325 -19.78 3.83 -12.06
N CYS A 326 -18.50 4.00 -11.71
CA CYS A 326 -18.03 4.12 -10.33
C CYS A 326 -17.31 5.44 -10.09
N PRO A 327 -17.95 6.42 -9.41
CA PRO A 327 -17.34 7.72 -9.11
C PRO A 327 -16.05 7.62 -8.28
N GLN A 328 -15.94 6.60 -7.42
CA GLN A 328 -14.79 6.39 -6.53
C GLN A 328 -13.54 5.86 -7.24
N VAL A 329 -13.68 5.26 -8.43
CA VAL A 329 -12.55 4.70 -9.17
C VAL A 329 -11.62 5.80 -9.66
N VAL A 330 -10.33 5.63 -9.39
CA VAL A 330 -9.23 6.47 -9.91
C VAL A 330 -8.09 5.57 -10.37
N ALA A 331 -7.38 5.98 -11.42
CA ALA A 331 -6.22 5.24 -11.90
C ALA A 331 -4.93 6.04 -11.71
N LEU A 332 -3.87 5.35 -11.32
CA LEU A 332 -2.51 5.87 -11.22
C LEU A 332 -1.59 5.07 -12.13
N ASP A 333 -0.61 5.73 -12.73
CA ASP A 333 0.39 5.05 -13.56
C ASP A 333 1.75 5.77 -13.46
N GLY A 334 2.82 5.03 -13.67
CA GLY A 334 4.21 5.49 -13.56
C GLY A 334 4.86 5.73 -14.92
N ASP A 335 4.27 6.58 -15.77
CA ASP A 335 4.75 6.95 -17.11
C ASP A 335 4.78 5.78 -18.13
N VAL A 336 3.96 4.75 -17.89
CA VAL A 336 3.84 3.56 -18.77
C VAL A 336 2.40 3.26 -19.19
N LYS A 337 1.48 4.21 -19.06
CA LYS A 337 0.04 4.04 -19.36
C LYS A 337 -0.29 3.54 -20.75
N ASN A 338 0.55 3.86 -21.75
CA ASN A 338 0.44 3.35 -23.11
C ASN A 338 0.72 1.84 -23.19
N SER A 339 1.49 1.31 -22.26
CA SER A 339 1.89 -0.10 -22.17
C SER A 339 0.99 -0.90 -21.22
N THR A 340 0.58 -0.33 -20.10
CA THR A 340 -0.37 -0.93 -19.16
C THR A 340 -1.82 -0.85 -19.63
N PHE A 341 -2.11 0.02 -20.58
CA PHE A 341 -3.43 0.42 -21.06
C PHE A 341 -4.27 1.22 -20.05
N ALA A 342 -3.71 1.70 -18.95
CA ALA A 342 -4.39 2.69 -18.09
C ALA A 342 -4.76 3.98 -18.87
N ILE A 343 -4.16 4.19 -20.05
CA ILE A 343 -4.51 5.26 -21.00
C ILE A 343 -5.97 5.23 -21.44
N ASP A 344 -6.65 4.08 -21.40
CA ASP A 344 -8.05 3.99 -21.83
C ASP A 344 -8.95 4.74 -20.84
N LEU A 345 -8.71 4.58 -19.52
CA LEU A 345 -9.38 5.40 -18.51
C LEU A 345 -8.94 6.86 -18.60
N ALA A 346 -7.65 7.14 -18.78
CA ALA A 346 -7.15 8.50 -18.88
C ALA A 346 -7.77 9.31 -20.04
N LYS A 347 -8.12 8.62 -21.14
CA LYS A 347 -8.82 9.25 -22.28
C LYS A 347 -10.31 9.42 -22.03
N ALA A 348 -10.96 8.39 -21.42
CA ALA A 348 -12.40 8.42 -21.17
C ALA A 348 -12.76 9.35 -19.99
N HIS A 349 -11.92 9.38 -18.96
CA HIS A 349 -12.15 10.10 -17.70
C HIS A 349 -10.85 10.76 -17.22
N PRO A 350 -10.39 11.87 -17.86
CA PRO A 350 -9.12 12.52 -17.51
C PRO A 350 -9.05 13.00 -16.06
N ASP A 351 -10.19 13.36 -15.49
CA ASP A 351 -10.35 13.78 -14.10
C ASP A 351 -10.13 12.64 -13.08
N LYS A 352 -10.23 11.38 -13.52
CA LYS A 352 -10.02 10.18 -12.70
C LYS A 352 -8.62 9.57 -12.87
N TYR A 353 -7.79 10.18 -13.68
CA TYR A 353 -6.42 9.72 -13.89
C TYR A 353 -5.41 10.61 -13.16
N ILE A 354 -4.38 9.99 -12.59
CA ILE A 354 -3.27 10.65 -11.89
C ILE A 354 -1.96 10.08 -12.43
N GLU A 355 -1.17 10.93 -13.06
CA GLU A 355 0.18 10.58 -13.49
C GLU A 355 1.15 10.70 -12.33
N CYS A 356 1.84 9.62 -11.99
CA CYS A 356 2.81 9.58 -10.89
C CYS A 356 4.26 9.65 -11.37
N TYR A 357 4.47 9.65 -12.69
CA TYR A 357 5.79 9.62 -13.30
C TYR A 357 6.61 8.40 -12.83
N ILE A 358 7.94 8.44 -13.00
CA ILE A 358 8.81 7.32 -12.60
C ILE A 358 9.15 7.43 -11.10
N ALA A 359 8.14 7.15 -10.27
CA ALA A 359 8.22 7.24 -8.81
C ALA A 359 7.27 6.21 -8.17
N GLU A 360 7.58 4.93 -8.30
CA GLU A 360 6.70 3.82 -7.91
C GLU A 360 6.42 3.81 -6.39
N GLN A 361 7.39 4.19 -5.57
CA GLN A 361 7.21 4.29 -4.12
C GLN A 361 6.15 5.35 -3.78
N ASN A 362 6.30 6.56 -4.35
CA ASN A 362 5.32 7.63 -4.20
C ASN A 362 3.96 7.21 -4.75
N MET A 363 3.90 6.55 -5.90
CA MET A 363 2.65 6.11 -6.55
C MET A 363 1.82 5.20 -5.64
N VAL A 364 2.44 4.20 -5.02
CA VAL A 364 1.73 3.31 -4.06
C VAL A 364 1.33 4.08 -2.81
N GLY A 365 2.18 4.95 -2.28
CA GLY A 365 1.85 5.80 -1.13
C GLY A 365 0.68 6.75 -1.41
N VAL A 366 0.64 7.39 -2.59
CA VAL A 366 -0.49 8.23 -3.04
C VAL A 366 -1.77 7.40 -3.12
N ALA A 367 -1.70 6.19 -3.65
CA ALA A 367 -2.85 5.28 -3.71
C ALA A 367 -3.39 4.94 -2.30
N MET A 368 -2.50 4.71 -1.31
CA MET A 368 -2.92 4.51 0.08
C MET A 368 -3.68 5.73 0.62
N GLY A 369 -3.20 6.93 0.35
CA GLY A 369 -3.87 8.18 0.75
C GLY A 369 -5.22 8.38 0.09
N LEU A 370 -5.34 8.07 -1.21
CA LEU A 370 -6.61 8.09 -1.96
C LEU A 370 -7.62 7.10 -1.36
N ALA A 371 -7.18 5.86 -1.09
CA ALA A 371 -8.01 4.84 -0.46
C ALA A 371 -8.51 5.26 0.93
N ALA A 372 -7.66 5.91 1.73
CA ALA A 372 -8.03 6.46 3.04
C ALA A 372 -9.09 7.58 2.95
N GLN A 373 -9.29 8.17 1.77
CA GLN A 373 -10.34 9.16 1.50
C GLN A 373 -11.52 8.58 0.70
N GLY A 374 -11.68 7.24 0.70
CA GLY A 374 -12.82 6.58 0.09
C GLY A 374 -12.74 6.42 -1.43
N ARG A 375 -11.57 6.64 -2.04
CA ARG A 375 -11.33 6.30 -3.44
C ARG A 375 -10.97 4.83 -3.59
N ILE A 376 -11.13 4.30 -4.79
CA ILE A 376 -10.73 2.94 -5.17
C ILE A 376 -9.67 3.05 -6.25
N PRO A 377 -8.39 3.17 -5.84
CA PRO A 377 -7.30 3.36 -6.77
C PRO A 377 -6.90 2.07 -7.47
N PHE A 378 -6.66 2.19 -8.76
CA PHE A 378 -5.98 1.21 -9.60
C PHE A 378 -4.60 1.74 -9.93
N VAL A 379 -3.57 1.03 -9.50
CA VAL A 379 -2.15 1.42 -9.66
C VAL A 379 -1.52 0.52 -10.70
N SER A 380 -1.11 1.10 -11.81
CA SER A 380 -0.61 0.35 -12.96
C SER A 380 0.87 0.64 -13.20
N SER A 381 1.66 -0.42 -13.37
CA SER A 381 3.04 -0.36 -13.87
C SER A 381 3.43 -1.74 -14.41
N PHE A 382 4.69 -1.92 -14.82
CA PHE A 382 5.21 -3.27 -15.06
C PHE A 382 5.37 -3.98 -13.70
N GLY A 383 5.05 -5.27 -13.67
CA GLY A 383 5.19 -6.05 -12.45
C GLY A 383 6.62 -5.99 -11.87
N ALA A 384 7.63 -6.00 -12.74
CA ALA A 384 9.04 -5.85 -12.36
C ALA A 384 9.32 -4.48 -11.69
N PHE A 385 8.68 -3.39 -12.14
CA PHE A 385 8.93 -2.06 -11.58
C PHE A 385 8.20 -1.85 -10.24
N LEU A 386 7.06 -2.50 -10.05
CA LEU A 386 6.34 -2.47 -8.76
C LEU A 386 7.17 -3.02 -7.59
N ILE A 387 8.19 -3.85 -7.87
CA ILE A 387 9.13 -4.33 -6.85
C ILE A 387 9.89 -3.19 -6.17
N ARG A 388 10.12 -2.05 -6.85
CA ARG A 388 10.72 -0.86 -6.22
C ARG A 388 9.88 -0.34 -5.06
N ALA A 389 8.57 -0.53 -5.10
CA ALA A 389 7.63 -0.13 -4.04
C ALA A 389 7.32 -1.25 -3.03
N ALA A 390 8.20 -2.25 -2.88
CA ALA A 390 7.94 -3.43 -2.04
C ALA A 390 7.54 -3.08 -0.60
N ASP A 391 8.18 -2.09 0.00
CA ASP A 391 7.85 -1.68 1.37
C ASP A 391 6.49 -0.93 1.43
N GLN A 392 6.19 -0.07 0.47
CA GLN A 392 4.89 0.60 0.39
C GLN A 392 3.76 -0.42 0.16
N ILE A 393 3.99 -1.45 -0.65
CA ILE A 393 3.05 -2.58 -0.84
C ILE A 393 2.85 -3.33 0.48
N ARG A 394 3.91 -3.62 1.22
CA ARG A 394 3.83 -4.23 2.56
C ARG A 394 3.02 -3.36 3.52
N MET A 395 3.27 -2.05 3.54
CA MET A 395 2.56 -1.12 4.42
C MET A 395 1.10 -0.93 4.01
N ALA A 396 0.77 -1.02 2.71
CA ALA A 396 -0.62 -1.05 2.24
C ALA A 396 -1.37 -2.27 2.81
N GLY A 397 -0.74 -3.44 2.87
CA GLY A 397 -1.29 -4.63 3.51
C GLY A 397 -1.51 -4.46 5.02
N ILE A 398 -0.56 -3.85 5.74
CA ILE A 398 -0.67 -3.55 7.18
C ILE A 398 -1.79 -2.53 7.44
N THR A 399 -1.92 -1.54 6.56
CA THR A 399 -2.99 -0.53 6.61
C THR A 399 -4.36 -1.13 6.25
N ARG A 400 -4.39 -2.28 5.57
CA ARG A 400 -5.60 -2.88 4.98
C ARG A 400 -6.25 -1.95 3.96
N CYS A 401 -5.43 -1.27 3.16
CA CYS A 401 -5.92 -0.37 2.13
C CYS A 401 -6.71 -1.11 1.05
N ASN A 402 -7.81 -0.51 0.60
CA ASN A 402 -8.53 -0.98 -0.59
C ASN A 402 -7.85 -0.42 -1.84
N ILE A 403 -6.78 -1.08 -2.31
CA ILE A 403 -6.03 -0.70 -3.50
C ILE A 403 -5.87 -1.89 -4.45
N ASN A 404 -5.91 -1.61 -5.75
CA ASN A 404 -5.79 -2.60 -6.80
C ASN A 404 -4.52 -2.35 -7.60
N LEU A 405 -3.49 -3.20 -7.45
CA LEU A 405 -2.28 -3.12 -8.26
C LEU A 405 -2.43 -3.94 -9.53
N CYS A 406 -2.05 -3.39 -10.67
CA CYS A 406 -1.94 -4.11 -11.93
C CYS A 406 -0.46 -4.20 -12.35
N GLY A 407 0.13 -5.38 -12.20
CA GLY A 407 1.47 -5.70 -12.69
C GLY A 407 1.42 -6.22 -14.13
N SER A 408 1.75 -5.35 -15.07
CA SER A 408 1.83 -5.70 -16.50
C SER A 408 3.21 -6.27 -16.85
N HIS A 409 3.35 -6.78 -18.09
CA HIS A 409 4.59 -7.35 -18.62
C HIS A 409 5.12 -8.53 -17.78
N ALA A 410 4.17 -9.40 -17.38
CA ALA A 410 4.49 -10.59 -16.63
C ALA A 410 5.19 -11.64 -17.47
N GLY A 411 6.19 -12.30 -16.88
CA GLY A 411 6.86 -13.45 -17.42
C GLY A 411 7.88 -13.17 -18.53
N VAL A 412 8.45 -14.24 -19.08
CA VAL A 412 9.45 -14.17 -20.16
C VAL A 412 8.83 -13.90 -21.53
N SER A 413 7.53 -14.13 -21.66
CA SER A 413 6.78 -13.97 -22.90
C SER A 413 6.69 -12.53 -23.41
N ILE A 414 7.13 -11.55 -22.63
CA ILE A 414 7.21 -10.14 -23.04
C ILE A 414 8.21 -9.92 -24.18
N GLY A 415 9.25 -10.76 -24.27
CA GLY A 415 10.12 -10.83 -25.42
C GLY A 415 11.37 -9.98 -25.34
N GLU A 416 11.55 -9.10 -26.32
CA GLU A 416 12.80 -8.44 -26.68
C GLU A 416 13.34 -7.49 -25.61
N ASP A 417 12.48 -6.93 -24.77
CA ASP A 417 12.86 -5.96 -23.71
C ASP A 417 13.86 -6.56 -22.69
N GLY A 418 13.82 -7.87 -22.52
CA GLY A 418 14.81 -8.60 -21.74
C GLY A 418 14.53 -8.65 -20.23
N PRO A 419 15.44 -9.25 -19.45
CA PRO A 419 15.18 -9.69 -18.08
C PRO A 419 14.83 -8.57 -17.09
N SER A 420 15.34 -7.34 -17.28
CA SER A 420 15.04 -6.23 -16.38
C SER A 420 13.58 -5.74 -16.45
N GLN A 421 12.86 -6.13 -17.52
CA GLN A 421 11.46 -5.77 -17.75
C GLN A 421 10.49 -6.92 -17.45
N MET A 422 11.02 -8.15 -17.27
CA MET A 422 10.25 -9.35 -17.04
C MET A 422 9.86 -9.46 -15.56
N ALA A 423 8.57 -9.46 -15.27
CA ALA A 423 8.10 -9.71 -13.91
C ALA A 423 8.10 -11.23 -13.65
N LEU A 424 8.98 -11.66 -12.76
CA LEU A 424 9.23 -13.07 -12.42
C LEU A 424 9.31 -13.32 -10.91
N GLU A 425 9.28 -12.28 -10.07
CA GLU A 425 9.39 -12.29 -8.61
C GLU A 425 8.14 -11.76 -7.89
N GLU A 426 7.33 -11.01 -8.60
CA GLU A 426 6.27 -10.18 -8.03
C GLU A 426 5.17 -11.00 -7.35
N LEU A 427 4.86 -12.20 -7.86
CA LEU A 427 3.90 -13.10 -7.19
C LEU A 427 4.37 -13.47 -5.79
N GLY A 428 5.67 -13.72 -5.61
CA GLY A 428 6.26 -14.01 -4.30
C GLY A 428 6.03 -12.87 -3.31
N LEU A 429 6.22 -11.63 -3.76
CA LEU A 429 5.97 -10.44 -2.95
C LEU A 429 4.49 -10.34 -2.56
N VAL A 430 3.60 -10.29 -3.54
CA VAL A 430 2.17 -9.98 -3.28
C VAL A 430 1.44 -11.12 -2.58
N ARG A 431 1.85 -12.39 -2.80
CA ARG A 431 1.34 -13.55 -2.07
C ARG A 431 1.68 -13.50 -0.59
N SER A 432 2.83 -12.91 -0.21
CA SER A 432 3.24 -12.79 1.19
C SER A 432 2.39 -11.80 1.99
N ILE A 433 1.67 -10.87 1.33
CA ILE A 433 0.85 -9.86 2.02
C ILE A 433 -0.39 -10.51 2.64
N PRO A 434 -0.62 -10.38 3.95
CA PRO A 434 -1.81 -10.93 4.60
C PRO A 434 -3.11 -10.37 4.02
N GLY A 435 -4.08 -11.26 3.73
CA GLY A 435 -5.39 -10.85 3.20
C GLY A 435 -5.38 -10.34 1.75
N SER A 436 -4.25 -10.41 1.03
CA SER A 436 -4.22 -10.02 -0.38
C SER A 436 -5.04 -10.96 -1.26
N VAL A 437 -5.63 -10.40 -2.31
CA VAL A 437 -6.16 -11.13 -3.47
C VAL A 437 -5.13 -11.04 -4.60
N VAL A 438 -4.79 -12.18 -5.21
CA VAL A 438 -3.83 -12.24 -6.33
C VAL A 438 -4.44 -13.07 -7.44
N VAL A 439 -4.62 -12.47 -8.62
CA VAL A 439 -5.24 -13.10 -9.78
C VAL A 439 -4.35 -13.01 -11.02
N TYR A 440 -4.38 -14.08 -11.82
CA TYR A 440 -3.62 -14.16 -13.07
C TYR A 440 -4.50 -14.67 -14.22
N PRO A 441 -5.24 -13.77 -14.91
CA PRO A 441 -6.11 -14.12 -16.01
C PRO A 441 -5.33 -14.63 -17.24
N ALA A 442 -5.95 -15.55 -18.00
CA ALA A 442 -5.37 -16.12 -19.21
C ALA A 442 -5.89 -15.47 -20.51
N ASP A 443 -7.07 -14.83 -20.48
CA ASP A 443 -7.68 -14.20 -21.64
C ASP A 443 -8.40 -12.88 -21.28
N ALA A 444 -9.02 -12.27 -22.28
CA ALA A 444 -9.68 -10.98 -22.09
C ALA A 444 -10.95 -11.06 -21.24
N VAL A 445 -11.74 -12.14 -21.36
CA VAL A 445 -12.96 -12.34 -20.56
C VAL A 445 -12.61 -12.51 -19.09
N ALA A 446 -11.68 -13.43 -18.79
CA ALA A 446 -11.17 -13.65 -17.44
C ALA A 446 -10.59 -12.36 -16.84
N THR A 447 -9.89 -11.55 -17.65
CA THR A 447 -9.31 -10.29 -17.18
C THR A 447 -10.39 -9.31 -16.72
N GLU A 448 -11.42 -9.04 -17.54
CA GLU A 448 -12.48 -8.10 -17.16
C GLU A 448 -13.21 -8.58 -15.89
N ARG A 449 -13.54 -9.87 -15.82
CA ARG A 449 -14.24 -10.45 -14.67
C ARG A 449 -13.41 -10.40 -13.39
N LEU A 450 -12.14 -10.75 -13.47
CA LEU A 450 -11.24 -10.77 -12.31
C LEU A 450 -10.86 -9.37 -11.84
N VAL A 451 -10.73 -8.38 -12.73
CA VAL A 451 -10.55 -6.98 -12.35
C VAL A 451 -11.75 -6.47 -11.54
N VAL A 452 -12.98 -6.80 -11.96
CA VAL A 452 -14.19 -6.44 -11.21
C VAL A 452 -14.24 -7.17 -9.87
N ALA A 453 -13.95 -8.47 -9.85
CA ALA A 453 -13.93 -9.25 -8.60
C ALA A 453 -12.88 -8.72 -7.61
N ALA A 454 -11.69 -8.33 -8.09
CA ALA A 454 -10.65 -7.71 -7.26
C ALA A 454 -11.10 -6.34 -6.72
N ALA A 455 -11.71 -5.51 -7.58
CA ALA A 455 -12.17 -4.17 -7.21
C ALA A 455 -13.29 -4.17 -6.16
N THR A 456 -14.16 -5.18 -6.20
CA THR A 456 -15.26 -5.34 -5.24
C THR A 456 -14.83 -6.03 -3.94
N HIS A 457 -13.62 -6.60 -3.90
CA HIS A 457 -13.05 -7.17 -2.69
C HIS A 457 -12.48 -6.07 -1.79
N PRO A 458 -12.89 -5.96 -0.52
CA PRO A 458 -12.34 -4.97 0.39
C PRO A 458 -10.91 -5.37 0.79
N GLY A 459 -9.92 -4.57 0.39
CA GLY A 459 -8.53 -4.78 0.73
C GLY A 459 -7.56 -4.68 -0.45
N PHE A 460 -6.39 -5.26 -0.27
CA PHE A 460 -5.31 -5.24 -1.25
C PHE A 460 -5.50 -6.30 -2.32
N SER A 461 -5.49 -5.90 -3.59
CA SER A 461 -5.56 -6.80 -4.74
C SER A 461 -4.39 -6.61 -5.71
N PHE A 462 -3.95 -7.69 -6.34
CA PHE A 462 -2.95 -7.69 -7.40
C PHE A 462 -3.47 -8.45 -8.63
N ILE A 463 -3.45 -7.79 -9.77
CA ILE A 463 -3.87 -8.32 -11.07
C ILE A 463 -2.63 -8.45 -11.95
N ARG A 464 -2.29 -9.67 -12.32
CA ARG A 464 -1.14 -9.97 -13.18
C ARG A 464 -1.55 -9.97 -14.64
N THR A 465 -0.94 -9.13 -15.49
CA THR A 465 -1.29 -9.06 -16.92
C THR A 465 -0.08 -9.27 -17.82
N ALA A 466 -0.33 -9.81 -19.03
CA ALA A 466 0.69 -10.16 -19.99
C ALA A 466 0.68 -9.26 -21.23
N ARG A 467 1.83 -9.16 -21.91
CA ARG A 467 2.02 -8.37 -23.14
C ARG A 467 1.51 -9.09 -24.40
N PRO A 468 1.73 -10.39 -24.59
CA PRO A 468 1.27 -11.09 -25.80
C PRO A 468 -0.26 -11.11 -25.93
N LYS A 469 -0.72 -11.12 -27.18
CA LYS A 469 -2.13 -11.36 -27.49
C LYS A 469 -2.43 -12.86 -27.35
N THR A 470 -3.48 -13.19 -26.62
CA THR A 470 -3.96 -14.56 -26.41
C THR A 470 -5.31 -14.78 -27.06
N ALA A 471 -5.66 -16.02 -27.37
CA ALA A 471 -6.98 -16.40 -27.84
C ALA A 471 -8.03 -16.20 -26.74
N ILE A 472 -9.28 -15.97 -27.12
CA ILE A 472 -10.41 -15.92 -26.18
C ILE A 472 -10.84 -17.34 -25.85
N LEU A 473 -10.60 -17.77 -24.61
CA LEU A 473 -10.88 -19.11 -24.11
C LEU A 473 -12.32 -19.24 -23.59
N TYR A 474 -12.82 -18.22 -22.94
CA TYR A 474 -14.08 -18.24 -22.20
C TYR A 474 -15.23 -17.55 -22.92
N ASP A 475 -16.45 -17.96 -22.60
CA ASP A 475 -17.65 -17.26 -23.04
C ASP A 475 -17.82 -15.95 -22.25
N ASN A 476 -18.47 -14.96 -22.88
CA ASN A 476 -18.57 -13.62 -22.27
C ASN A 476 -19.39 -13.59 -20.96
N ASP A 477 -20.23 -14.58 -20.71
CA ASP A 477 -21.05 -14.73 -19.49
C ASP A 477 -20.35 -15.55 -18.40
N GLU A 478 -19.17 -16.11 -18.67
CA GLU A 478 -18.41 -16.92 -17.71
C GLU A 478 -18.09 -16.12 -16.44
N GLN A 479 -18.15 -16.81 -15.29
CA GLN A 479 -17.91 -16.21 -13.97
C GLN A 479 -16.56 -16.69 -13.39
N PHE A 480 -15.90 -15.80 -12.62
CA PHE A 480 -14.59 -16.06 -12.02
C PHE A 480 -14.59 -15.73 -10.52
N PRO A 481 -15.23 -16.58 -9.67
CA PRO A 481 -15.17 -16.39 -8.22
C PRO A 481 -13.73 -16.47 -7.70
N LEU A 482 -13.38 -15.60 -6.75
CA LEU A 482 -12.07 -15.64 -6.09
C LEU A 482 -11.93 -16.93 -5.27
N GLY A 483 -10.78 -17.58 -5.34
CA GLY A 483 -10.51 -18.85 -4.64
C GLY A 483 -10.97 -20.09 -5.40
N GLU A 484 -11.32 -19.95 -6.68
CA GLU A 484 -11.74 -21.04 -7.55
C GLU A 484 -10.76 -21.23 -8.73
N LEU A 485 -10.98 -22.28 -9.53
CA LEU A 485 -10.28 -22.60 -10.76
C LEU A 485 -11.26 -22.96 -11.88
N LYS A 486 -10.78 -23.09 -13.12
CA LYS A 486 -11.57 -23.60 -14.26
C LYS A 486 -10.94 -24.85 -14.86
N VAL A 487 -11.77 -25.80 -15.29
CA VAL A 487 -11.34 -27.00 -16.03
C VAL A 487 -11.62 -26.77 -17.51
N LEU A 488 -10.56 -26.74 -18.35
CA LEU A 488 -10.68 -26.49 -19.78
C LEU A 488 -10.58 -27.76 -20.65
N ARG A 489 -9.90 -28.78 -20.16
CA ARG A 489 -9.80 -30.10 -20.78
C ARG A 489 -9.99 -31.17 -19.73
N GLN A 490 -10.82 -32.15 -20.03
CA GLN A 490 -10.99 -33.33 -19.18
C GLN A 490 -11.51 -34.52 -20.01
N SER A 491 -11.18 -35.72 -19.57
CA SER A 491 -11.73 -36.99 -20.06
C SER A 491 -11.82 -37.99 -18.89
N ASP A 492 -12.44 -39.13 -19.14
CA ASP A 492 -12.61 -40.18 -18.12
C ASP A 492 -11.28 -40.95 -17.82
N ASN A 493 -10.26 -40.79 -18.64
CA ASN A 493 -8.98 -41.52 -18.54
C ASN A 493 -7.76 -40.59 -18.58
N ASP A 494 -7.88 -39.40 -17.97
CA ASP A 494 -6.77 -38.46 -17.88
C ASP A 494 -5.61 -39.03 -17.05
N ALA A 495 -4.40 -39.02 -17.61
CA ALA A 495 -3.21 -39.56 -16.99
C ALA A 495 -2.62 -38.72 -15.87
N LEU A 496 -2.86 -37.38 -15.92
CA LEU A 496 -2.48 -36.42 -14.90
C LEU A 496 -3.25 -35.07 -15.08
N THR A 497 -3.21 -34.24 -14.05
CA THR A 497 -3.68 -32.85 -14.12
C THR A 497 -2.52 -31.89 -14.41
N ILE A 498 -2.66 -31.05 -15.43
CA ILE A 498 -1.80 -29.88 -15.69
C ILE A 498 -2.52 -28.65 -15.13
N ALA A 499 -1.87 -27.92 -14.24
CA ALA A 499 -2.37 -26.68 -13.67
C ALA A 499 -1.49 -25.51 -14.11
N ALA A 500 -2.09 -24.48 -14.69
CA ALA A 500 -1.36 -23.33 -15.23
C ALA A 500 -2.21 -22.07 -15.11
N ALA A 501 -1.63 -20.89 -15.36
CA ALA A 501 -2.33 -19.61 -15.42
C ALA A 501 -1.69 -18.70 -16.48
N GLY A 502 -2.46 -17.71 -16.96
CA GLY A 502 -1.96 -16.74 -17.95
C GLY A 502 -1.43 -17.41 -19.21
N ILE A 503 -0.21 -17.04 -19.63
CA ILE A 503 0.40 -17.53 -20.89
C ILE A 503 0.63 -19.03 -20.89
N THR A 504 1.07 -19.59 -19.76
CA THR A 504 1.36 -21.04 -19.68
C THR A 504 0.11 -21.91 -19.74
N LEU A 505 -1.08 -21.35 -19.52
CA LEU A 505 -2.34 -22.05 -19.77
C LEU A 505 -2.51 -22.34 -21.27
N HIS A 506 -2.20 -21.38 -22.15
CA HIS A 506 -2.26 -21.56 -23.61
C HIS A 506 -1.26 -22.61 -24.10
N GLU A 507 -0.03 -22.60 -23.56
CA GLU A 507 0.97 -23.63 -23.84
C GLU A 507 0.50 -25.01 -23.34
N SER A 508 -0.17 -25.07 -22.19
CA SER A 508 -0.71 -26.30 -21.62
C SER A 508 -1.85 -26.90 -22.47
N LEU A 509 -2.71 -26.02 -23.03
CA LEU A 509 -3.77 -26.46 -23.95
C LEU A 509 -3.19 -27.02 -25.26
N ALA A 510 -2.18 -26.33 -25.83
CA ALA A 510 -1.48 -26.81 -27.02
C ALA A 510 -0.77 -28.15 -26.76
N ALA A 511 -0.15 -28.29 -25.59
CA ALA A 511 0.47 -29.57 -25.18
C ALA A 511 -0.57 -30.68 -25.00
N ALA A 512 -1.74 -30.39 -24.44
CA ALA A 512 -2.82 -31.35 -24.28
C ALA A 512 -3.34 -31.87 -25.63
N ASP A 513 -3.48 -30.97 -26.62
CA ASP A 513 -3.91 -31.36 -27.98
C ASP A 513 -2.83 -32.24 -28.65
N ALA A 514 -1.53 -31.93 -28.55
CA ALA A 514 -0.44 -32.75 -29.06
C ALA A 514 -0.30 -34.13 -28.35
N LEU A 515 -0.47 -34.15 -27.02
CA LEU A 515 -0.43 -35.41 -26.25
C LEU A 515 -1.59 -36.34 -26.59
N LYS A 516 -2.77 -35.80 -26.92
CA LYS A 516 -3.93 -36.58 -27.37
C LYS A 516 -3.64 -37.32 -28.67
N ASP A 517 -2.91 -36.70 -29.61
CA ASP A 517 -2.47 -37.37 -30.86
C ASP A 517 -1.49 -38.53 -30.58
N ASP A 518 -0.76 -38.45 -29.46
CA ASP A 518 0.11 -39.55 -28.96
C ASP A 518 -0.66 -40.57 -28.08
N GLY A 519 -1.97 -40.43 -27.92
CA GLY A 519 -2.81 -41.34 -27.13
C GLY A 519 -2.78 -41.06 -25.60
N ILE A 520 -2.26 -39.93 -25.18
CA ILE A 520 -2.18 -39.53 -23.76
C ILE A 520 -3.19 -38.40 -23.49
N ASN A 521 -4.25 -38.71 -22.75
CA ASN A 521 -5.19 -37.68 -22.28
C ASN A 521 -4.68 -37.06 -21.00
N VAL A 522 -4.88 -35.73 -20.88
CA VAL A 522 -4.53 -34.95 -19.69
C VAL A 522 -5.63 -33.96 -19.35
N ARG A 523 -5.84 -33.73 -18.05
CA ARG A 523 -6.71 -32.67 -17.57
C ARG A 523 -5.94 -31.36 -17.55
N VAL A 524 -6.57 -30.25 -18.00
CA VAL A 524 -5.96 -28.91 -17.95
C VAL A 524 -6.87 -28.00 -17.15
N VAL A 525 -6.29 -27.38 -16.12
CA VAL A 525 -6.98 -26.42 -15.23
C VAL A 525 -6.32 -25.07 -15.24
N ASP A 526 -7.13 -24.02 -15.24
CA ASP A 526 -6.71 -22.62 -15.08
C ASP A 526 -6.72 -22.25 -13.60
N LEU A 527 -5.55 -22.01 -13.03
CA LEU A 527 -5.34 -21.50 -11.67
C LEU A 527 -5.37 -19.96 -11.64
N TYR A 528 -6.41 -19.35 -12.18
CA TYR A 528 -6.54 -17.89 -12.24
C TYR A 528 -6.52 -17.22 -10.86
N SER A 529 -6.97 -17.90 -9.81
CA SER A 529 -6.90 -17.43 -8.43
C SER A 529 -5.63 -17.97 -7.77
N VAL A 530 -4.60 -17.11 -7.71
CA VAL A 530 -3.31 -17.42 -7.07
C VAL A 530 -3.43 -17.31 -5.55
N LYS A 531 -4.25 -16.35 -5.09
CA LYS A 531 -4.63 -16.16 -3.69
C LYS A 531 -6.00 -15.44 -3.62
N PRO A 532 -6.97 -15.96 -2.86
CA PRO A 532 -6.92 -17.23 -2.14
C PRO A 532 -6.69 -18.40 -3.10
N PHE A 533 -5.92 -19.40 -2.64
CA PHE A 533 -5.56 -20.56 -3.47
C PHE A 533 -6.70 -21.60 -3.45
N PRO A 534 -7.13 -22.16 -4.58
CA PRO A 534 -8.26 -23.10 -4.70
C PRO A 534 -7.88 -24.53 -4.29
N THR A 535 -7.47 -24.74 -3.04
CA THR A 535 -6.90 -26.00 -2.55
C THR A 535 -7.81 -27.20 -2.77
N ASP A 536 -9.06 -27.13 -2.31
CA ASP A 536 -9.99 -28.26 -2.41
C ASP A 536 -10.41 -28.54 -3.85
N ALA A 537 -10.64 -27.49 -4.64
CA ALA A 537 -10.98 -27.63 -6.05
C ALA A 537 -9.83 -28.27 -6.83
N LEU A 538 -8.58 -27.84 -6.61
CA LEU A 538 -7.42 -28.44 -7.27
C LEU A 538 -7.18 -29.87 -6.81
N ARG A 539 -7.31 -30.16 -5.50
CA ARG A 539 -7.20 -31.53 -4.97
C ARG A 539 -8.17 -32.47 -5.66
N ALA A 540 -9.43 -32.11 -5.81
CA ALA A 540 -10.44 -32.92 -6.47
C ALA A 540 -10.05 -33.25 -7.93
N GLN A 541 -9.45 -32.30 -8.67
CA GLN A 541 -8.98 -32.54 -10.03
C GLN A 541 -7.79 -33.52 -10.04
N VAL A 542 -6.87 -33.40 -9.10
CA VAL A 542 -5.70 -34.28 -8.99
C VAL A 542 -6.11 -35.71 -8.60
N GLU A 543 -7.02 -35.85 -7.65
CA GLU A 543 -7.55 -37.17 -7.25
C GLU A 543 -8.26 -37.88 -8.42
N ALA A 544 -8.95 -37.12 -9.27
CA ALA A 544 -9.59 -37.64 -10.47
C ALA A 544 -8.59 -38.11 -11.58
N THR A 545 -7.29 -37.81 -11.43
CA THR A 545 -6.23 -38.11 -12.42
C THR A 545 -5.07 -38.91 -11.81
N ALA A 546 -5.37 -39.98 -11.09
CA ALA A 546 -4.38 -40.87 -10.44
C ALA A 546 -3.39 -40.16 -9.50
N GLY A 547 -3.75 -39.03 -8.92
CA GLY A 547 -2.94 -38.30 -7.93
C GLY A 547 -1.71 -37.59 -8.50
N LYS A 548 -1.61 -37.40 -9.81
CA LYS A 548 -0.47 -36.76 -10.49
C LYS A 548 -0.78 -35.32 -10.88
N LEU A 549 0.10 -34.37 -10.48
CA LEU A 549 -0.02 -32.93 -10.77
C LEU A 549 1.26 -32.39 -11.40
N LEU A 550 1.12 -31.68 -12.53
CA LEU A 550 2.15 -30.85 -13.13
C LEU A 550 1.69 -29.38 -13.08
N VAL A 551 2.43 -28.52 -12.41
CA VAL A 551 2.21 -27.06 -12.44
C VAL A 551 3.15 -26.43 -13.46
N VAL A 552 2.62 -25.55 -14.33
CA VAL A 552 3.40 -24.85 -15.35
C VAL A 552 3.23 -23.35 -15.14
N GLU A 553 4.33 -22.63 -14.97
CA GLU A 553 4.29 -21.21 -14.65
C GLU A 553 5.36 -20.37 -15.36
N ASP A 554 4.98 -19.19 -15.81
CA ASP A 554 5.87 -18.15 -16.34
C ASP A 554 6.30 -17.22 -15.20
N HIS A 555 7.03 -17.77 -14.24
CA HIS A 555 7.52 -17.13 -13.02
C HIS A 555 8.71 -17.95 -12.49
N TYR A 556 9.54 -17.39 -11.61
CA TYR A 556 10.52 -18.17 -10.88
C TYR A 556 9.85 -19.19 -9.96
N PRO A 557 10.51 -20.34 -9.66
CA PRO A 557 9.92 -21.37 -8.78
C PRO A 557 9.56 -20.84 -7.39
N ALA A 558 10.45 -20.03 -6.81
CA ALA A 558 10.24 -19.45 -5.50
C ALA A 558 9.11 -18.38 -5.53
N GLY A 559 8.14 -18.52 -4.65
CA GLY A 559 6.98 -17.62 -4.56
C GLY A 559 5.93 -17.83 -5.65
N GLY A 560 6.13 -18.73 -6.61
CA GLY A 560 5.25 -18.97 -7.75
C GLY A 560 4.06 -19.90 -7.46
N LEU A 561 3.38 -20.30 -8.54
CA LEU A 561 2.22 -21.21 -8.49
C LEU A 561 2.60 -22.62 -8.04
N GLY A 562 3.76 -23.14 -8.48
CA GLY A 562 4.23 -24.48 -8.13
C GLY A 562 4.46 -24.61 -6.63
N GLU A 563 5.09 -23.61 -6.00
CA GLU A 563 5.28 -23.58 -4.56
C GLU A 563 3.95 -23.43 -3.81
N ALA A 564 3.02 -22.60 -4.31
CA ALA A 564 1.70 -22.45 -3.73
C ALA A 564 0.93 -23.79 -3.75
N ALA A 565 0.93 -24.48 -4.87
CA ALA A 565 0.29 -25.79 -5.02
C ALA A 565 0.94 -26.84 -4.12
N ALA A 566 2.28 -26.87 -4.05
CA ALA A 566 3.00 -27.81 -3.20
C ALA A 566 2.66 -27.59 -1.71
N ALA A 567 2.67 -26.36 -1.24
CA ALA A 567 2.30 -26.03 0.15
C ALA A 567 0.83 -26.38 0.45
N ALA A 568 -0.09 -26.08 -0.46
CA ALA A 568 -1.51 -26.36 -0.28
C ALA A 568 -1.84 -27.86 -0.28
N LEU A 569 -1.17 -28.65 -1.11
CA LEU A 569 -1.49 -30.07 -1.33
C LEU A 569 -0.59 -31.04 -0.54
N ALA A 570 0.50 -30.58 0.06
CA ALA A 570 1.37 -31.42 0.91
C ALA A 570 0.62 -32.16 2.04
N PRO A 571 -0.34 -31.54 2.78
CA PRO A 571 -1.14 -32.22 3.79
C PRO A 571 -1.95 -33.42 3.24
N HIS A 572 -2.20 -33.44 1.93
CA HIS A 572 -2.98 -34.48 1.23
C HIS A 572 -2.09 -35.53 0.54
N GLY A 573 -0.77 -35.46 0.72
CA GLY A 573 0.18 -36.42 0.15
C GLY A 573 0.38 -36.31 -1.38
N VAL A 574 -0.04 -35.21 -2.01
CA VAL A 574 0.10 -35.01 -3.44
C VAL A 574 1.52 -34.56 -3.78
N ARG A 575 2.15 -35.28 -4.71
CA ARG A 575 3.44 -34.88 -5.28
C ARG A 575 3.22 -33.89 -6.42
N VAL A 576 3.77 -32.68 -6.26
CA VAL A 576 3.72 -31.64 -7.29
C VAL A 576 4.99 -31.71 -8.16
N HIS A 577 4.80 -31.85 -9.46
CA HIS A 577 5.84 -31.63 -10.47
C HIS A 577 5.69 -30.18 -10.97
N SER A 578 6.81 -29.53 -11.29
CA SER A 578 6.78 -28.11 -11.74
C SER A 578 7.65 -27.93 -12.99
N LEU A 579 7.16 -27.06 -13.87
CA LEU A 579 7.93 -26.38 -14.91
C LEU A 579 7.80 -24.88 -14.66
N ALA A 580 8.93 -24.20 -14.47
CA ALA A 580 9.02 -22.80 -14.13
C ALA A 580 10.27 -22.17 -14.76
N VAL A 581 10.40 -20.85 -14.72
CA VAL A 581 11.61 -20.16 -15.18
C VAL A 581 12.72 -20.37 -14.15
N ASN A 582 13.61 -21.34 -14.42
CA ASN A 582 14.65 -21.78 -13.48
C ASN A 582 16.05 -21.25 -13.80
N LYS A 583 16.15 -20.28 -14.69
CA LYS A 583 17.39 -19.64 -15.11
C LYS A 583 17.15 -18.18 -15.46
N LEU A 584 18.23 -17.39 -15.45
CA LEU A 584 18.14 -16.00 -15.87
C LEU A 584 17.71 -15.93 -17.36
N PRO A 585 16.60 -15.27 -17.69
CA PRO A 585 16.14 -15.13 -19.06
C PRO A 585 17.03 -14.19 -19.88
N ARG A 586 16.72 -14.09 -21.18
CA ARG A 586 17.44 -13.26 -22.16
C ARG A 586 16.47 -12.42 -22.95
N SER A 587 16.98 -11.52 -23.78
CA SER A 587 16.19 -10.91 -24.85
C SER A 587 16.00 -11.92 -25.99
N GLY A 588 14.82 -11.92 -26.61
CA GLY A 588 14.45 -12.81 -27.71
C GLY A 588 12.97 -12.66 -28.03
N LYS A 589 12.45 -13.45 -28.95
CA LYS A 589 11.00 -13.49 -29.20
C LYS A 589 10.30 -14.31 -28.10
N GLY A 590 9.08 -13.94 -27.76
CA GLY A 590 8.32 -14.62 -26.70
C GLY A 590 8.32 -16.15 -26.80
N PRO A 591 7.95 -16.77 -27.95
CA PRO A 591 8.00 -18.23 -28.12
C PRO A 591 9.41 -18.82 -27.93
N GLU A 592 10.46 -18.14 -28.41
CA GLU A 592 11.84 -18.59 -28.24
C GLU A 592 12.25 -18.60 -26.75
N LEU A 593 11.74 -17.66 -25.98
CA LEU A 593 12.01 -17.55 -24.55
C LEU A 593 11.24 -18.57 -23.72
N LEU A 594 10.00 -18.87 -24.09
CA LEU A 594 9.24 -19.97 -23.48
C LEU A 594 9.95 -21.31 -23.69
N ALA A 595 10.40 -21.59 -24.91
CA ALA A 595 11.20 -22.79 -25.25
C ALA A 595 12.56 -22.78 -24.51
N TYR A 596 13.28 -21.66 -24.51
CA TYR A 596 14.55 -21.52 -23.80
C TYR A 596 14.39 -21.80 -22.30
N CYS A 597 13.31 -21.35 -21.68
CA CYS A 597 13.01 -21.59 -20.27
C CYS A 597 12.42 -22.96 -19.99
N GLY A 598 12.00 -23.70 -21.02
CA GLY A 598 11.43 -25.04 -20.90
C GLY A 598 10.02 -25.04 -20.31
N ILE A 599 9.20 -24.07 -20.69
CA ILE A 599 7.80 -23.88 -20.26
C ILE A 599 6.84 -23.75 -21.44
N ASP A 600 7.29 -24.07 -22.65
CA ASP A 600 6.50 -24.17 -23.88
C ASP A 600 5.78 -25.53 -23.99
N ALA A 601 4.90 -25.67 -24.97
CA ALA A 601 4.11 -26.87 -25.19
C ALA A 601 4.99 -28.14 -25.37
N ASP A 602 6.12 -28.06 -26.05
CA ASP A 602 7.03 -29.18 -26.26
C ASP A 602 7.67 -29.66 -24.95
N ALA A 603 8.11 -28.74 -24.10
CA ALA A 603 8.65 -29.06 -22.78
C ALA A 603 7.59 -29.67 -21.86
N ILE A 604 6.36 -29.19 -21.94
CA ILE A 604 5.22 -29.74 -21.21
C ILE A 604 4.96 -31.18 -21.66
N CYS A 605 4.89 -31.46 -22.97
CA CYS A 605 4.72 -32.81 -23.50
C CYS A 605 5.82 -33.79 -23.02
N LYS A 606 7.08 -33.35 -23.08
CA LYS A 606 8.22 -34.14 -22.58
C LYS A 606 8.10 -34.47 -21.10
N LYS A 607 7.71 -33.45 -20.30
CA LYS A 607 7.54 -33.59 -18.84
C LYS A 607 6.38 -34.52 -18.50
N VAL A 608 5.24 -34.38 -19.19
CA VAL A 608 4.09 -35.29 -19.03
C VAL A 608 4.49 -36.72 -19.30
N LYS A 609 5.11 -37.02 -20.45
CA LYS A 609 5.58 -38.36 -20.80
C LYS A 609 6.51 -38.97 -19.75
N LEU A 610 7.38 -38.14 -19.15
CA LEU A 610 8.26 -38.56 -18.05
C LEU A 610 7.52 -38.88 -16.75
N VAL A 611 6.41 -38.16 -16.46
CA VAL A 611 5.65 -38.34 -15.21
C VAL A 611 4.65 -39.49 -15.31
N VAL A 612 4.12 -39.77 -16.50
CA VAL A 612 3.09 -40.80 -16.68
C VAL A 612 3.68 -42.14 -17.09
N GLY A 613 4.79 -42.16 -17.82
CA GLY A 613 5.53 -43.34 -18.26
C GLY A 613 6.50 -43.84 -17.27
#